data_f42a58d90b99147bd7141e59f459af5c
#
_entry.id   f42a58d90b99147bd7141e59f459af5c
#
_cell.length_a   1.000
_cell.length_b   1.000
_cell.length_c   1.000
_cell.angle_alpha   90.00
_cell.angle_beta   90.00
_cell.angle_gamma   90.00
#
_symmetry.space_group_name_H-M   'P 1'
#
loop_
_entity.id
_entity.type
_entity.pdbx_description
1 polymer ?
#
loop_
_entity_poly.entity_id
_entity_poly.type
_entity_poly.pdbx_seq_one_letter_code
_entity_poly.pdbx_strand_id
1 'polypeptide(L)'
;MVRVIKRDGREEEFIPEKVVVSCLKAGATPEAARKIAKIIEGRILDKRIEKITAKELTAWILQLLKRENEEWYRNWIIFDRAVKRRETEKELKK
;
A
#
# COMPACT_ATOMS: atom_id res chain seq x y z
N MET A 1 -5.95 1.29 -18.08
CA MET A 1 -5.94 1.92 -16.74
C MET A 1 -6.10 0.86 -15.68
N VAL A 2 -5.23 0.89 -14.67
CA VAL A 2 -5.26 -0.13 -13.62
C VAL A 2 -6.38 0.14 -12.63
N ARG A 3 -7.10 -0.92 -12.24
CA ARG A 3 -8.21 -0.85 -11.29
C ARG A 3 -7.81 -1.53 -9.98
N VAL A 4 -8.16 -0.90 -8.87
CA VAL A 4 -7.97 -1.49 -7.54
C VAL A 4 -9.32 -2.04 -7.07
N ILE A 5 -9.34 -3.31 -6.73
CA ILE A 5 -10.56 -3.97 -6.22
C ILE A 5 -10.57 -3.82 -4.71
N LYS A 6 -11.53 -3.04 -4.21
CA LYS A 6 -11.69 -2.77 -2.78
C LYS A 6 -12.22 -4.00 -2.06
N ARG A 7 -12.14 -3.98 -0.72
CA ARG A 7 -12.58 -5.11 0.12
C ARG A 7 -14.07 -5.44 -0.04
N ASP A 8 -14.87 -4.43 -0.37
CA ASP A 8 -16.32 -4.62 -0.59
C ASP A 8 -16.66 -4.97 -2.04
N GLY A 9 -15.67 -5.19 -2.89
CA GLY A 9 -15.84 -5.55 -4.28
C GLY A 9 -15.90 -4.39 -5.26
N ARG A 10 -15.98 -3.15 -4.77
CA ARG A 10 -15.98 -1.98 -5.64
C ARG A 10 -14.62 -1.83 -6.30
N GLU A 11 -14.62 -1.27 -7.51
CA GLU A 11 -13.40 -1.00 -8.24
C GLU A 11 -13.18 0.50 -8.33
N GLU A 12 -11.93 0.92 -8.16
CA GLU A 12 -11.55 2.32 -8.39
C GLU A 12 -10.23 2.36 -9.13
N GLU A 13 -9.95 3.51 -9.73
CA GLU A 13 -8.70 3.70 -10.45
C GLU A 13 -7.50 3.67 -9.50
N PHE A 14 -6.41 3.03 -9.94
CA PHE A 14 -5.15 3.10 -9.20
C PHE A 14 -4.56 4.51 -9.35
N ILE A 15 -4.37 5.19 -8.25
CA ILE A 15 -3.83 6.55 -8.21
C ILE A 15 -2.55 6.53 -7.36
N PRO A 16 -1.36 6.70 -8.00
CA PRO A 16 -0.08 6.66 -7.26
C PRO A 16 -0.01 7.65 -6.10
N GLU A 17 -0.63 8.81 -6.22
CA GLU A 17 -0.65 9.82 -5.17
C GLU A 17 -1.26 9.31 -3.87
N LYS A 18 -2.21 8.38 -3.94
CA LYS A 18 -2.80 7.78 -2.74
C LYS A 18 -1.79 6.92 -2.00
N VAL A 19 -0.89 6.26 -2.72
CA VAL A 19 0.21 5.48 -2.12
C VAL A 19 1.15 6.44 -1.38
N VAL A 20 1.50 7.55 -2.02
CA VAL A 20 2.37 8.56 -1.41
C VAL A 20 1.77 9.06 -0.10
N VAL A 21 0.49 9.46 -0.12
CA VAL A 21 -0.19 9.98 1.07
C VAL A 21 -0.23 8.94 2.18
N SER A 22 -0.53 7.69 1.85
CA SER A 22 -0.58 6.61 2.83
C SER A 22 0.77 6.40 3.51
N CYS A 23 1.85 6.45 2.73
CA CYS A 23 3.21 6.31 3.28
C CYS A 23 3.56 7.50 4.18
N LEU A 24 3.19 8.73 3.78
CA LEU A 24 3.42 9.91 4.60
C LEU A 24 2.70 9.82 5.95
N LYS A 25 1.48 9.31 5.95
CA LYS A 25 0.73 9.11 7.21
C LYS A 25 1.41 8.11 8.13
N ALA A 26 2.16 7.16 7.59
CA ALA A 26 2.93 6.20 8.38
C ALA A 26 4.25 6.77 8.89
N GLY A 27 4.59 8.00 8.49
CA GLY A 27 5.81 8.68 8.93
C GLY A 27 6.93 8.68 7.91
N ALA A 28 6.70 8.16 6.71
CA ALA A 28 7.72 8.15 5.68
C ALA A 28 8.07 9.57 5.24
N THR A 29 9.33 9.76 4.81
CA THR A 29 9.71 11.03 4.19
C THR A 29 9.04 11.14 2.82
N PRO A 30 8.83 12.37 2.31
CA PRO A 30 8.28 12.53 0.96
C PRO A 30 9.08 11.80 -0.10
N GLU A 31 10.40 11.83 0.02
CA GLU A 31 11.29 11.13 -0.91
C GLU A 31 11.04 9.62 -0.91
N ALA A 32 11.01 9.02 0.27
CA ALA A 32 10.76 7.57 0.41
C ALA A 32 9.36 7.21 -0.08
N ALA A 33 8.36 8.03 0.26
CA ALA A 33 6.98 7.79 -0.16
C ALA A 33 6.85 7.79 -1.69
N ARG A 34 7.49 8.75 -2.36
CA ARG A 34 7.47 8.82 -3.82
C ARG A 34 8.22 7.66 -4.45
N LYS A 35 9.34 7.26 -3.86
CA LYS A 35 10.11 6.10 -4.32
C LYS A 35 9.26 4.83 -4.28
N ILE A 36 8.57 4.61 -3.17
CA ILE A 36 7.68 3.45 -3.02
C ILE A 36 6.59 3.45 -4.08
N ALA A 37 5.93 4.61 -4.28
CA ALA A 37 4.89 4.73 -5.29
C ALA A 37 5.42 4.42 -6.69
N LYS A 38 6.61 4.89 -7.02
CA LYS A 38 7.25 4.64 -8.33
C LYS A 38 7.57 3.16 -8.53
N ILE A 39 8.07 2.50 -7.48
CA ILE A 39 8.37 1.07 -7.56
C ILE A 39 7.10 0.27 -7.82
N ILE A 40 6.03 0.59 -7.12
CA ILE A 40 4.74 -0.08 -7.30
C ILE A 40 4.19 0.14 -8.70
N GLU A 41 4.21 1.39 -9.16
CA GLU A 41 3.75 1.74 -10.50
C GLU A 41 4.55 0.99 -11.58
N GLY A 42 5.88 0.97 -11.42
CA GLY A 42 6.75 0.25 -12.34
C GLY A 42 6.46 -1.25 -12.35
N ARG A 43 6.19 -1.82 -11.19
CA ARG A 43 5.85 -3.25 -11.06
C ARG A 43 4.54 -3.58 -11.76
N ILE A 44 3.54 -2.72 -11.59
CA ILE A 44 2.25 -2.85 -12.27
C ILE A 44 2.42 -2.81 -13.78
N LEU A 45 3.20 -1.85 -14.28
CA LEU A 45 3.44 -1.70 -15.71
C LEU A 45 4.24 -2.86 -16.28
N ASP A 46 5.29 -3.28 -15.59
CA ASP A 46 6.15 -4.37 -16.03
C ASP A 46 5.40 -5.69 -16.13
N LYS A 47 4.55 -5.97 -15.15
CA LYS A 47 3.77 -7.21 -15.10
C LYS A 47 2.46 -7.13 -15.89
N ARG A 48 2.18 -5.98 -16.50
CA ARG A 48 0.96 -5.74 -17.26
C ARG A 48 -0.31 -6.03 -16.46
N ILE A 49 -0.30 -5.62 -15.20
CA ILE A 49 -1.44 -5.83 -14.30
C ILE A 49 -2.57 -4.87 -14.67
N GLU A 50 -3.75 -5.42 -14.89
CA GLU A 50 -4.94 -4.61 -15.18
C GLU A 50 -5.81 -4.41 -13.94
N LYS A 51 -5.81 -5.39 -13.04
CA LYS A 51 -6.54 -5.32 -11.77
C LYS A 51 -5.66 -5.84 -10.65
N ILE A 52 -5.73 -5.18 -9.50
CA ILE A 52 -5.02 -5.59 -8.29
C ILE A 52 -5.95 -5.40 -7.10
N THR A 53 -5.98 -6.34 -6.18
CA THR A 53 -6.79 -6.17 -4.99
C THR A 53 -6.15 -5.18 -4.03
N ALA A 54 -6.97 -4.49 -3.24
CA ALA A 54 -6.46 -3.58 -2.21
C ALA A 54 -5.52 -4.32 -1.24
N LYS A 55 -5.85 -5.58 -0.96
CA LYS A 55 -5.02 -6.43 -0.09
C LYS A 55 -3.62 -6.66 -0.67
N GLU A 56 -3.54 -7.01 -1.95
CA GLU A 56 -2.25 -7.22 -2.63
C GLU A 56 -1.44 -5.92 -2.69
N LEU A 57 -2.10 -4.82 -3.01
CA LEU A 57 -1.46 -3.51 -3.07
C LEU A 57 -0.90 -3.13 -1.70
N THR A 58 -1.69 -3.32 -0.64
CA THR A 58 -1.26 -3.05 0.73
C THR A 58 -0.04 -3.90 1.10
N ALA A 59 -0.05 -5.19 0.71
CA ALA A 59 1.08 -6.08 0.98
C ALA A 59 2.37 -5.56 0.34
N TRP A 60 2.30 -5.08 -0.90
CA TRP A 60 3.46 -4.50 -1.57
C TRP A 60 3.96 -3.23 -0.88
N ILE A 61 3.04 -2.35 -0.51
CA ILE A 61 3.40 -1.10 0.19
C ILE A 61 4.10 -1.42 1.50
N LEU A 62 3.54 -2.34 2.29
CA LEU A 62 4.09 -2.70 3.59
C LEU A 62 5.46 -3.34 3.48
N GLN A 63 5.66 -4.20 2.48
CA GLN A 63 6.95 -4.81 2.23
C GLN A 63 8.01 -3.74 1.95
N LEU A 64 7.67 -2.75 1.11
CA LEU A 64 8.59 -1.67 0.76
C LEU A 64 8.83 -0.72 1.93
N LEU A 65 7.79 -0.39 2.70
CA LEU A 65 7.94 0.42 3.91
C LEU A 65 8.89 -0.25 4.90
N LYS A 66 8.72 -1.54 5.12
CA LYS A 66 9.54 -2.28 6.08
C LYS A 66 11.01 -2.30 5.67
N ARG A 67 11.27 -2.37 4.36
CA ARG A 67 12.64 -2.31 3.83
C ARG A 67 13.27 -0.93 4.03
N GLU A 68 12.48 0.14 3.95
CA GLU A 68 12.99 1.50 4.15
C GLU A 68 13.14 1.84 5.63
N ASN A 69 12.14 1.48 6.46
CA ASN A 69 12.15 1.83 7.87
C ASN A 69 11.08 1.01 8.60
N GLU A 70 11.53 0.19 9.55
CA GLU A 70 10.62 -0.70 10.26
C GLU A 70 9.61 0.05 11.13
N GLU A 71 9.96 1.22 11.64
CA GLU A 71 9.05 2.05 12.42
C GLU A 71 7.86 2.51 11.58
N TRP A 72 8.09 2.89 10.32
CA TRP A 72 7.01 3.29 9.43
C TRP A 72 6.05 2.13 9.17
N TYR A 73 6.59 0.94 8.98
CA TYR A 73 5.80 -0.28 8.83
C TYR A 73 4.90 -0.48 10.06
N ARG A 74 5.46 -0.37 11.26
CA ARG A 74 4.72 -0.53 12.51
C ARG A 74 3.64 0.54 12.67
N ASN A 75 3.96 1.78 12.31
CA ASN A 75 2.99 2.88 12.36
C ASN A 75 1.77 2.59 11.50
N TRP A 76 1.98 2.05 10.30
CA TRP A 76 0.87 1.65 9.45
C TRP A 76 -0.02 0.61 10.11
N ILE A 77 0.60 -0.44 10.66
CA ILE A 77 -0.13 -1.52 11.32
C ILE A 77 -0.94 -0.99 12.51
N ILE A 78 -0.32 -0.14 13.32
CA ILE A 78 -0.99 0.47 14.48
C ILE A 78 -2.19 1.32 14.03
N PHE A 79 -2.01 2.11 12.99
CA PHE A 79 -3.08 2.95 12.44
C PHE A 79 -4.26 2.10 11.96
N ASP A 80 -3.99 1.04 11.21
CA ASP A 80 -5.04 0.16 10.72
C ASP A 80 -5.82 -0.48 11.86
N ARG A 81 -5.11 -0.93 12.89
CA ARG A 81 -5.74 -1.55 14.06
C ARG A 81 -6.56 -0.55 14.88
N ALA A 82 -5.99 0.62 15.14
CA ALA A 82 -6.61 1.61 16.03
C ALA A 82 -7.73 2.39 15.35
N VAL A 83 -7.58 2.73 14.08
CA VAL A 83 -8.51 3.60 13.36
C VAL A 83 -9.46 2.82 12.46
N LYS A 84 -8.92 1.89 11.68
CA LYS A 84 -9.71 1.11 10.72
C LYS A 84 -10.18 -0.22 11.28
N ARG A 85 -9.73 -0.59 12.48
CA ARG A 85 -10.06 -1.85 13.15
C ARG A 85 -9.75 -3.08 12.29
N ARG A 86 -8.62 -3.01 11.56
CA ARG A 86 -8.16 -4.13 10.72
C ARG A 86 -7.01 -4.86 11.39
N GLU A 87 -7.01 -6.16 11.23
CA GLU A 87 -5.90 -7.02 11.65
C GLU A 87 -5.03 -7.29 10.42
N THR A 88 -4.42 -6.23 9.90
CA THR A 88 -3.71 -6.27 8.61
C THR A 88 -2.68 -7.39 8.51
N GLU A 89 -1.84 -7.56 9.53
CA GLU A 89 -0.84 -8.62 9.50
C GLU A 89 -1.45 -10.01 9.41
N LYS A 90 -2.53 -10.24 10.14
CA LYS A 90 -3.24 -11.52 10.07
C LYS A 90 -3.84 -11.76 8.70
N GLU A 91 -4.44 -10.73 8.11
CA GLU A 91 -5.04 -10.82 6.78
C GLU A 91 -4.00 -11.17 5.73
N LEU A 92 -2.81 -10.60 5.82
CA LEU A 92 -1.76 -10.79 4.83
C LEU A 92 -1.03 -12.12 4.99
N LYS A 93 -1.10 -12.77 6.14
CA LYS A 93 -0.45 -14.05 6.39
C LYS A 93 -1.25 -15.25 5.89
N LYS A 94 -2.44 -15.03 5.43
CA LYS A 94 -3.29 -16.12 4.92
C LYS A 94 -2.96 -16.44 3.47
#